data_72ac190d9b16334167bdcebe371dd5ef
#
_entry.id   72ac190d9b16334167bdcebe371dd5ef
#
_cell.length_a   1.000
_cell.length_b   1.000
_cell.length_c   1.000
_cell.angle_alpha   90.00
_cell.angle_beta   90.00
_cell.angle_gamma   90.00
#
_symmetry.space_group_name_H-M   'P 1'
#
loop_
_entity.id
_entity.type
_entity.pdbx_description
1 polymer ?
#
loop_
_entity_poly.entity_id
_entity_poly.type
_entity_poly.pdbx_seq_one_letter_code
_entity_poly.pdbx_strand_id
1 'polypeptide(L)'
;MKKILVIRLSSLGDIVLTQSSVQALRSEFPDAQIHYLTKRVYAPILQMFNCVDEIHYWENKYFLLKNLRNIKFDIAIDLHSKLNTFVIKSFINAKQTVTYNKEHFLRRQIVNQRTNKTISSTVSLYFGALKKIGLKTEISAPKLFPVKNISMPEIFRISDTKKNIGIFPGALHKTKQYPVEQLAEFINLVPSEWHCNFIVFGSKAEIDLAEKLNSLTKTNLINMCGKLDLQQLATAINKMDVVITNDSGPMHIAAALEKPQIAIFGATHPKLGFAPMNKNAVIILADLPCQPCSLHGGKVCPKKHFNCMKFITAKKILDSLKDSIS
;
A
#
# COMPACT_ATOMS: atom_id res chain seq x y z
N MET A 1 12.62 -9.32 29.56
CA MET A 1 11.69 -8.84 28.51
C MET A 1 12.28 -9.24 27.15
N LYS A 2 11.51 -9.94 26.32
CA LYS A 2 11.92 -10.39 24.98
C LYS A 2 12.08 -9.19 24.06
N LYS A 3 13.15 -9.14 23.23
CA LYS A 3 13.36 -8.08 22.24
C LYS A 3 13.24 -8.67 20.82
N ILE A 4 12.36 -8.11 20.03
CA ILE A 4 12.08 -8.59 18.67
C ILE A 4 12.34 -7.46 17.68
N LEU A 5 13.17 -7.71 16.66
CA LEU A 5 13.43 -6.77 15.56
C LEU A 5 12.69 -7.21 14.31
N VAL A 6 11.85 -6.34 13.78
CA VAL A 6 11.21 -6.50 12.45
C VAL A 6 11.92 -5.59 11.44
N ILE A 7 12.29 -6.11 10.29
CA ILE A 7 13.04 -5.38 9.27
C ILE A 7 12.21 -5.27 7.98
N ARG A 8 11.77 -4.05 7.63
CA ARG A 8 11.18 -3.72 6.33
C ARG A 8 11.52 -2.29 5.92
N LEU A 9 12.43 -2.13 4.97
CA LEU A 9 12.98 -0.82 4.60
C LEU A 9 12.10 -0.04 3.61
N SER A 10 11.31 -0.72 2.80
CA SER A 10 10.43 -0.17 1.74
C SER A 10 9.59 -1.31 1.12
N SER A 11 8.59 -1.05 0.30
CA SER A 11 7.94 0.18 -0.08
C SER A 11 6.78 0.50 0.87
N LEU A 12 6.08 1.64 0.65
CA LEU A 12 4.97 2.07 1.52
C LEU A 12 3.90 0.98 1.68
N GLY A 13 3.40 0.43 0.56
CA GLY A 13 2.39 -0.63 0.61
C GLY A 13 2.87 -1.89 1.34
N ASP A 14 4.13 -2.30 1.07
CA ASP A 14 4.71 -3.45 1.76
C ASP A 14 4.85 -3.22 3.28
N ILE A 15 5.17 -1.99 3.72
CA ILE A 15 5.23 -1.65 5.15
C ILE A 15 3.85 -1.78 5.77
N VAL A 16 2.82 -1.22 5.15
CA VAL A 16 1.42 -1.39 5.60
C VAL A 16 1.07 -2.87 5.73
N LEU A 17 1.43 -3.70 4.75
CA LEU A 17 1.17 -5.13 4.77
C LEU A 17 1.89 -5.89 5.92
N THR A 18 2.96 -5.33 6.52
CA THR A 18 3.60 -5.95 7.69
C THR A 18 2.83 -5.74 8.98
N GLN A 19 1.86 -4.82 9.03
CA GLN A 19 1.15 -4.49 10.26
C GLN A 19 0.53 -5.71 10.94
N SER A 20 -0.16 -6.56 10.19
CA SER A 20 -0.77 -7.78 10.74
C SER A 20 0.26 -8.75 11.33
N SER A 21 1.46 -8.83 10.74
CA SER A 21 2.56 -9.64 11.29
C SER A 21 3.10 -9.06 12.60
N VAL A 22 3.24 -7.74 12.68
CA VAL A 22 3.68 -7.06 13.92
C VAL A 22 2.61 -7.17 15.00
N GLN A 23 1.33 -7.05 14.63
CA GLN A 23 0.21 -7.27 15.55
C GLN A 23 0.19 -8.70 16.08
N ALA A 24 0.43 -9.69 15.25
CA ALA A 24 0.52 -11.08 15.66
C ALA A 24 1.68 -11.32 16.65
N LEU A 25 2.83 -10.66 16.45
CA LEU A 25 3.94 -10.69 17.40
C LEU A 25 3.55 -10.06 18.75
N ARG A 26 2.85 -8.94 18.74
CA ARG A 26 2.36 -8.28 19.97
C ARG A 26 1.37 -9.17 20.72
N SER A 27 0.45 -9.83 20.01
CA SER A 27 -0.52 -10.73 20.62
C SER A 27 0.12 -11.98 21.22
N GLU A 28 1.12 -12.56 20.57
CA GLU A 28 1.84 -13.75 21.06
C GLU A 28 2.83 -13.41 22.18
N PHE A 29 3.42 -12.21 22.14
CA PHE A 29 4.42 -11.74 23.10
C PHE A 29 4.00 -10.37 23.65
N PRO A 30 3.00 -10.29 24.55
CA PRO A 30 2.46 -9.01 25.03
C PRO A 30 3.52 -8.11 25.69
N ASP A 31 4.45 -8.71 26.44
CA ASP A 31 5.51 -8.00 27.17
C ASP A 31 6.80 -7.82 26.35
N ALA A 32 6.84 -8.20 25.08
CA ALA A 32 8.02 -8.02 24.26
C ALA A 32 8.23 -6.56 23.87
N GLN A 33 9.48 -6.14 23.76
CA GLN A 33 9.85 -4.88 23.13
C GLN A 33 10.00 -5.14 21.63
N ILE A 34 9.08 -4.57 20.85
CA ILE A 34 9.07 -4.72 19.38
C ILE A 34 9.75 -3.52 18.75
N HIS A 35 10.93 -3.76 18.17
CA HIS A 35 11.70 -2.81 17.39
C HIS A 35 11.37 -2.97 15.91
N TYR A 36 11.32 -1.87 15.18
CA TYR A 36 11.09 -1.89 13.74
C TYR A 36 12.16 -1.08 12.99
N LEU A 37 12.82 -1.68 12.01
CA LEU A 37 13.81 -1.01 11.17
C LEU A 37 13.24 -0.68 9.79
N THR A 38 13.20 0.62 9.48
CA THR A 38 12.69 1.15 8.21
C THR A 38 13.43 2.41 7.75
N LYS A 39 13.06 2.97 6.59
CA LYS A 39 13.47 4.32 6.20
C LYS A 39 12.62 5.37 6.92
N ARG A 40 13.22 6.49 7.32
CA ARG A 40 12.55 7.57 8.08
C ARG A 40 11.23 8.03 7.44
N VAL A 41 11.18 8.13 6.13
CA VAL A 41 9.98 8.56 5.39
C VAL A 41 8.73 7.71 5.69
N TYR A 42 8.89 6.47 6.14
CA TYR A 42 7.77 5.57 6.45
C TYR A 42 7.42 5.48 7.94
N ALA A 43 8.21 6.11 8.81
CA ALA A 43 7.96 6.10 10.26
C ALA A 43 6.55 6.58 10.65
N PRO A 44 5.98 7.60 9.99
CA PRO A 44 4.62 8.05 10.30
C PRO A 44 3.55 6.96 10.18
N ILE A 45 3.71 6.02 9.23
CA ILE A 45 2.78 4.87 9.09
C ILE A 45 2.95 3.88 10.25
N LEU A 46 4.18 3.66 10.73
CA LEU A 46 4.41 2.74 11.85
C LEU A 46 3.80 3.22 13.17
N GLN A 47 3.69 4.54 13.36
CA GLN A 47 3.00 5.12 14.51
C GLN A 47 1.51 4.78 14.54
N MET A 48 0.94 4.42 13.39
CA MET A 48 -0.45 3.98 13.24
C MET A 48 -0.63 2.46 13.46
N PHE A 49 0.44 1.71 13.76
CA PHE A 49 0.35 0.26 14.00
C PHE A 49 -0.14 -0.08 15.41
N ASN A 50 0.09 0.81 16.38
CA ASN A 50 -0.21 0.62 17.81
C ASN A 50 0.45 -0.62 18.46
N CYS A 51 1.49 -1.17 17.84
CA CYS A 51 2.15 -2.39 18.28
C CYS A 51 3.67 -2.37 18.12
N VAL A 52 4.27 -1.22 17.79
CA VAL A 52 5.71 -0.99 17.68
C VAL A 52 6.16 -0.10 18.84
N ASP A 53 7.20 -0.51 19.57
CA ASP A 53 7.72 0.25 20.70
C ASP A 53 8.87 1.17 20.31
N GLU A 54 9.72 0.74 19.37
CA GLU A 54 10.89 1.51 18.96
C GLU A 54 11.12 1.42 17.45
N ILE A 55 11.37 2.57 16.80
CA ILE A 55 11.62 2.66 15.36
C ILE A 55 13.08 3.03 15.13
N HIS A 56 13.78 2.20 14.37
CA HIS A 56 15.13 2.46 13.89
C HIS A 56 15.11 2.90 12.44
N TYR A 57 15.97 3.86 12.09
CA TYR A 57 15.99 4.45 10.75
C TYR A 57 17.19 3.96 9.94
N TRP A 58 16.95 3.48 8.73
CA TRP A 58 17.98 3.09 7.78
C TRP A 58 18.70 4.32 7.19
N GLU A 59 19.43 5.00 8.07
CA GLU A 59 20.24 6.18 7.81
C GLU A 59 21.57 6.01 8.55
N ASN A 60 22.62 6.70 8.14
CA ASN A 60 23.94 6.58 8.77
C ASN A 60 24.29 5.13 9.17
N LYS A 61 24.48 4.30 8.18
CA LYS A 61 24.54 2.83 8.32
C LYS A 61 25.52 2.34 9.38
N TYR A 62 26.68 3.00 9.48
CA TYR A 62 27.70 2.62 10.46
C TYR A 62 27.18 2.81 11.90
N PHE A 63 26.63 3.98 12.20
CA PHE A 63 26.11 4.29 13.53
C PHE A 63 24.90 3.43 13.90
N LEU A 64 24.00 3.24 12.95
CA LEU A 64 22.85 2.35 13.11
C LEU A 64 23.28 0.91 13.43
N LEU A 65 24.18 0.33 12.66
CA LEU A 65 24.63 -1.05 12.87
C LEU A 65 25.33 -1.20 14.22
N LYS A 66 26.15 -0.22 14.61
CA LYS A 66 26.78 -0.18 15.94
C LYS A 66 25.74 -0.18 17.06
N ASN A 67 24.69 0.66 16.94
CA ASN A 67 23.61 0.73 17.94
C ASN A 67 22.81 -0.57 17.98
N LEU A 68 22.38 -1.10 16.83
CA LEU A 68 21.64 -2.36 16.76
C LEU A 68 22.44 -3.55 17.30
N ARG A 69 23.76 -3.57 17.13
CA ARG A 69 24.64 -4.62 17.66
C ARG A 69 24.69 -4.65 19.18
N ASN A 70 24.54 -3.49 19.81
CA ASN A 70 24.54 -3.37 21.29
C ASN A 70 23.20 -3.86 21.88
N ILE A 71 22.15 -3.97 21.07
CA ILE A 71 20.86 -4.52 21.48
C ILE A 71 20.92 -6.03 21.29
N LYS A 72 20.70 -6.79 22.38
CA LYS A 72 20.60 -8.26 22.33
C LYS A 72 19.17 -8.63 21.95
N PHE A 73 18.93 -8.88 20.67
CA PHE A 73 17.64 -9.34 20.19
C PHE A 73 17.43 -10.83 20.43
N ASP A 74 16.26 -11.23 20.89
CA ASP A 74 15.89 -12.64 20.95
C ASP A 74 15.53 -13.15 19.55
N ILE A 75 14.79 -12.32 18.77
CA ILE A 75 14.33 -12.68 17.43
C ILE A 75 14.56 -11.51 16.48
N ALA A 76 15.08 -11.78 15.29
CA ALA A 76 15.11 -10.83 14.18
C ALA A 76 14.33 -11.39 12.96
N ILE A 77 13.36 -10.64 12.47
CA ILE A 77 12.44 -11.06 11.40
C ILE A 77 12.66 -10.15 10.20
N ASP A 78 13.23 -10.71 9.14
CA ASP A 78 13.48 -10.01 7.89
C ASP A 78 12.28 -10.19 6.92
N LEU A 79 11.41 -9.19 6.87
CA LEU A 79 10.29 -9.10 5.94
C LEU A 79 10.65 -8.29 4.67
N HIS A 80 11.93 -7.95 4.48
CA HIS A 80 12.42 -7.27 3.26
C HIS A 80 13.15 -8.20 2.30
N SER A 81 13.96 -9.11 2.84
CA SER A 81 14.68 -10.17 2.10
C SER A 81 15.45 -9.64 0.87
N LYS A 82 16.34 -8.66 1.10
CA LYS A 82 17.26 -8.09 0.11
C LYS A 82 18.69 -8.12 0.63
N LEU A 83 19.69 -7.89 -0.25
CA LEU A 83 21.10 -7.90 0.11
C LEU A 83 21.41 -6.98 1.31
N ASN A 84 20.83 -5.77 1.33
CA ASN A 84 21.02 -4.84 2.45
C ASN A 84 20.58 -5.45 3.80
N THR A 85 19.45 -6.19 3.82
CA THR A 85 18.94 -6.79 5.06
C THR A 85 19.71 -8.06 5.42
N PHE A 86 20.32 -8.74 4.46
CA PHE A 86 21.27 -9.81 4.73
C PHE A 86 22.48 -9.27 5.51
N VAL A 87 23.07 -8.15 5.04
CA VAL A 87 24.19 -7.49 5.75
C VAL A 87 23.75 -7.06 7.16
N ILE A 88 22.59 -6.43 7.31
CA ILE A 88 22.08 -6.03 8.64
C ILE A 88 22.05 -7.24 9.58
N LYS A 89 21.45 -8.36 9.14
CA LYS A 89 21.35 -9.59 9.95
C LYS A 89 22.69 -10.17 10.38
N SER A 90 23.74 -10.00 9.57
CA SER A 90 25.08 -10.46 9.89
C SER A 90 25.77 -9.60 10.96
N PHE A 91 25.31 -8.36 11.17
CA PHE A 91 25.89 -7.44 12.14
C PHE A 91 25.12 -7.34 13.45
N ILE A 92 23.82 -7.67 13.47
CA ILE A 92 23.00 -7.62 14.69
C ILE A 92 23.26 -8.86 15.56
N ASN A 93 23.09 -8.66 16.86
CA ASN A 93 23.18 -9.74 17.84
C ASN A 93 21.77 -10.28 18.12
N ALA A 94 21.35 -11.30 17.37
CA ALA A 94 20.04 -11.94 17.52
C ALA A 94 20.19 -13.45 17.73
N LYS A 95 19.50 -14.01 18.75
CA LYS A 95 19.54 -15.46 19.04
C LYS A 95 18.92 -16.28 17.92
N GLN A 96 17.83 -15.78 17.32
CA GLN A 96 17.15 -16.40 16.20
C GLN A 96 16.88 -15.38 15.09
N THR A 97 17.16 -15.76 13.85
CA THR A 97 16.89 -14.91 12.67
C THR A 97 16.06 -15.70 11.67
N VAL A 98 14.96 -15.09 11.22
CA VAL A 98 14.10 -15.65 10.17
C VAL A 98 13.91 -14.67 9.03
N THR A 99 13.71 -15.20 7.83
CA THR A 99 13.46 -14.41 6.63
C THR A 99 12.25 -14.99 5.89
N TYR A 100 11.36 -14.11 5.43
CA TYR A 100 10.23 -14.55 4.63
C TYR A 100 10.66 -15.01 3.23
N ASN A 101 9.93 -15.97 2.68
CA ASN A 101 10.10 -16.39 1.30
C ASN A 101 9.25 -15.50 0.39
N LYS A 102 9.88 -14.85 -0.59
CA LYS A 102 9.21 -13.99 -1.58
C LYS A 102 8.47 -14.74 -2.67
N GLU A 103 8.63 -16.05 -2.72
CA GLU A 103 8.10 -16.87 -3.81
C GLU A 103 8.53 -16.35 -5.21
N HIS A 104 9.79 -15.92 -5.34
CA HIS A 104 10.31 -15.32 -6.58
C HIS A 104 10.11 -16.22 -7.81
N PHE A 105 10.35 -17.51 -7.65
CA PHE A 105 10.19 -18.48 -8.73
C PHE A 105 8.73 -18.57 -9.16
N LEU A 106 7.81 -18.73 -8.21
CA LEU A 106 6.38 -18.79 -8.50
C LEU A 106 5.87 -17.48 -9.13
N ARG A 107 6.26 -16.32 -8.57
CA ARG A 107 5.91 -15.01 -9.15
C ARG A 107 6.41 -14.86 -10.58
N ARG A 108 7.63 -15.33 -10.87
CA ARG A 108 8.18 -15.33 -12.23
C ARG A 108 7.39 -16.25 -13.16
N GLN A 109 6.98 -17.43 -12.68
CA GLN A 109 6.12 -18.33 -13.47
C GLN A 109 4.76 -17.70 -13.76
N ILE A 110 4.13 -17.02 -12.78
CA ILE A 110 2.85 -16.31 -12.96
C ILE A 110 3.00 -15.19 -14.00
N VAL A 111 4.04 -14.34 -13.90
CA VAL A 111 4.31 -13.26 -14.86
C VAL A 111 4.57 -13.80 -16.26
N ASN A 112 5.27 -14.92 -16.39
CA ASN A 112 5.56 -15.58 -17.66
C ASN A 112 4.41 -16.49 -18.13
N GLN A 113 3.28 -16.53 -17.41
CA GLN A 113 2.09 -17.34 -17.74
C GLN A 113 2.37 -18.84 -17.88
N ARG A 114 3.32 -19.34 -17.08
CA ARG A 114 3.73 -20.75 -17.05
C ARG A 114 3.00 -21.57 -16.00
N THR A 115 2.07 -20.96 -15.27
CA THR A 115 1.30 -21.60 -14.20
C THR A 115 0.00 -20.88 -13.92
N ASN A 116 -1.02 -21.64 -13.54
CA ASN A 116 -2.29 -21.11 -13.02
C ASN A 116 -2.27 -20.93 -11.48
N LYS A 117 -1.17 -21.30 -10.82
CA LYS A 117 -1.02 -21.07 -9.37
C LYS A 117 -1.07 -19.58 -9.07
N THR A 118 -1.52 -19.25 -7.88
CA THR A 118 -1.64 -17.88 -7.38
C THR A 118 -0.96 -17.75 -6.02
N ILE A 119 -0.56 -16.54 -5.66
CA ILE A 119 -0.16 -16.20 -4.31
C ILE A 119 -1.37 -15.53 -3.66
N SER A 120 -1.90 -16.13 -2.60
CA SER A 120 -3.12 -15.63 -1.94
C SER A 120 -2.94 -14.20 -1.43
N SER A 121 -1.84 -13.93 -0.70
CA SER A 121 -1.47 -12.58 -0.28
C SER A 121 0.02 -12.50 0.09
N THR A 122 0.61 -11.31 -0.01
CA THR A 122 1.95 -11.04 0.52
C THR A 122 1.96 -11.15 2.05
N VAL A 123 0.86 -10.87 2.71
CA VAL A 123 0.68 -11.06 4.16
C VAL A 123 0.86 -12.53 4.55
N SER A 124 0.28 -13.46 3.79
CA SER A 124 0.45 -14.89 4.06
C SER A 124 1.93 -15.33 3.96
N LEU A 125 2.70 -14.72 3.05
CA LEU A 125 4.13 -14.98 2.94
C LEU A 125 4.91 -14.44 4.15
N TYR A 126 4.51 -13.30 4.71
CA TYR A 126 5.09 -12.77 5.95
C TYR A 126 4.80 -13.69 7.14
N PHE A 127 3.57 -14.16 7.27
CA PHE A 127 3.18 -15.15 8.29
C PHE A 127 3.97 -16.46 8.15
N GLY A 128 4.36 -16.85 6.93
CA GLY A 128 5.26 -17.96 6.71
C GLY A 128 6.63 -17.81 7.41
N ALA A 129 7.13 -16.57 7.60
CA ALA A 129 8.31 -16.32 8.43
C ALA A 129 8.00 -16.44 9.93
N LEU A 130 6.84 -15.97 10.37
CA LEU A 130 6.42 -16.06 11.78
C LEU A 130 6.20 -17.50 12.24
N LYS A 131 5.66 -18.36 11.37
CA LYS A 131 5.54 -19.80 11.64
C LYS A 131 6.88 -20.47 11.95
N LYS A 132 7.99 -20.00 11.35
CA LYS A 132 9.34 -20.53 11.63
C LYS A 132 9.84 -20.23 13.05
N ILE A 133 9.25 -19.29 13.74
CA ILE A 133 9.54 -18.97 15.15
C ILE A 133 8.43 -19.49 16.08
N GLY A 134 7.56 -20.37 15.58
CA GLY A 134 6.57 -21.07 16.37
C GLY A 134 5.25 -20.34 16.55
N LEU A 135 4.99 -19.19 15.89
CA LEU A 135 3.69 -18.52 16.00
C LEU A 135 2.58 -19.38 15.40
N LYS A 136 1.50 -19.51 16.16
CA LYS A 136 0.28 -20.25 15.77
C LYS A 136 -0.86 -19.34 15.35
N THR A 137 -0.68 -18.01 15.50
CA THR A 137 -1.71 -17.00 15.19
C THR A 137 -2.18 -17.09 13.74
N GLU A 138 -3.48 -16.94 13.53
CA GLU A 138 -4.07 -16.89 12.19
C GLU A 138 -3.75 -15.58 11.46
N ILE A 139 -3.80 -15.65 10.12
CA ILE A 139 -3.56 -14.51 9.26
C ILE A 139 -4.73 -13.53 9.36
N SER A 140 -4.46 -12.29 9.73
CA SER A 140 -5.42 -11.19 9.74
C SER A 140 -5.11 -10.16 8.65
N ALA A 141 -6.10 -9.39 8.24
CA ALA A 141 -5.87 -8.22 7.39
C ALA A 141 -5.09 -7.14 8.17
N PRO A 142 -4.20 -6.39 7.51
CA PRO A 142 -3.56 -5.24 8.13
C PRO A 142 -4.59 -4.19 8.57
N LYS A 143 -4.37 -3.55 9.72
CA LYS A 143 -5.18 -2.44 10.24
C LYS A 143 -4.32 -1.26 10.59
N LEU A 144 -4.77 -0.06 10.22
CA LEU A 144 -4.16 1.19 10.65
C LEU A 144 -5.10 1.93 11.60
N PHE A 145 -4.51 2.49 12.65
CA PHE A 145 -5.22 3.26 13.66
C PHE A 145 -4.86 4.74 13.50
N PRO A 146 -5.76 5.57 12.94
CA PRO A 146 -5.47 6.98 12.72
C PRO A 146 -5.02 7.69 14.00
N VAL A 147 -3.97 8.48 13.90
CA VAL A 147 -3.50 9.32 15.01
C VAL A 147 -4.53 10.44 15.22
N LYS A 148 -4.91 10.68 16.48
CA LYS A 148 -5.85 11.74 16.82
C LYS A 148 -5.20 13.13 16.67
N ASN A 149 -6.02 14.14 16.41
CA ASN A 149 -5.62 15.56 16.38
C ASN A 149 -4.50 15.90 15.38
N ILE A 150 -4.47 15.23 14.23
CA ILE A 150 -3.58 15.60 13.12
C ILE A 150 -4.07 16.91 12.49
N SER A 151 -3.23 17.95 12.53
CA SER A 151 -3.50 19.21 11.85
C SER A 151 -3.46 19.00 10.32
N MET A 152 -4.57 19.35 9.65
CA MET A 152 -4.69 19.26 8.21
C MET A 152 -4.47 20.64 7.57
N PRO A 153 -3.92 20.73 6.34
CA PRO A 153 -3.83 21.99 5.62
C PRO A 153 -5.23 22.62 5.42
N GLU A 154 -5.32 23.93 5.51
CA GLU A 154 -6.61 24.67 5.36
C GLU A 154 -7.33 24.40 4.04
N ILE A 155 -6.58 24.11 2.96
CA ILE A 155 -7.14 23.74 1.67
C ILE A 155 -7.83 22.37 1.69
N PHE A 156 -7.55 21.51 2.68
CA PHE A 156 -8.22 20.22 2.82
C PHE A 156 -9.63 20.43 3.41
N ARG A 157 -10.54 20.79 2.54
CA ARG A 157 -11.95 20.98 2.88
C ARG A 157 -12.75 19.79 2.41
N ILE A 158 -13.20 18.98 3.35
CA ILE A 158 -14.20 17.93 3.10
C ILE A 158 -15.58 18.46 3.39
N SER A 159 -16.57 17.84 2.80
CA SER A 159 -17.97 18.20 3.02
C SER A 159 -18.63 17.14 3.91
N ASP A 160 -19.42 17.58 4.86
CA ASP A 160 -20.26 16.69 5.68
C ASP A 160 -21.61 16.36 5.00
N THR A 161 -21.94 17.10 3.94
CA THR A 161 -23.19 16.93 3.18
C THR A 161 -23.02 16.28 1.81
N LYS A 162 -21.78 16.05 1.39
CA LYS A 162 -21.42 15.43 0.11
C LYS A 162 -20.65 14.15 0.33
N LYS A 163 -20.68 13.22 -0.63
CA LYS A 163 -19.80 12.05 -0.66
C LYS A 163 -18.39 12.47 -1.04
N ASN A 164 -17.42 12.28 -0.14
CA ASN A 164 -16.02 12.62 -0.37
C ASN A 164 -15.30 11.45 -1.07
N ILE A 165 -14.94 11.64 -2.32
CA ILE A 165 -14.29 10.62 -3.16
C ILE A 165 -12.80 10.96 -3.29
N GLY A 166 -11.97 10.12 -2.70
CA GLY A 166 -10.51 10.25 -2.81
C GLY A 166 -9.98 9.60 -4.08
N ILE A 167 -9.19 10.33 -4.87
CA ILE A 167 -8.65 9.86 -6.14
C ILE A 167 -7.12 9.87 -6.10
N PHE A 168 -6.50 8.75 -6.45
CA PHE A 168 -5.06 8.59 -6.62
C PHE A 168 -4.74 8.29 -8.09
N PRO A 169 -4.54 9.32 -8.93
CA PRO A 169 -4.31 9.12 -10.37
C PRO A 169 -2.94 8.51 -10.68
N GLY A 170 -1.98 8.67 -9.78
CA GLY A 170 -0.60 8.26 -9.96
C GLY A 170 -0.29 6.83 -9.51
N ALA A 171 0.88 6.38 -9.91
CA ALA A 171 1.59 5.21 -9.40
C ALA A 171 3.08 5.32 -9.77
N LEU A 172 3.97 4.65 -9.01
CA LEU A 172 5.43 4.68 -9.27
C LEU A 172 5.80 4.27 -10.71
N HIS A 173 5.06 3.32 -11.28
CA HIS A 173 5.29 2.79 -12.63
C HIS A 173 4.16 3.20 -13.58
N LYS A 174 4.51 3.80 -14.71
CA LYS A 174 3.51 4.28 -15.71
C LYS A 174 2.53 3.21 -16.17
N THR A 175 2.99 1.96 -16.29
CA THR A 175 2.10 0.85 -16.71
C THR A 175 1.08 0.44 -15.64
N LYS A 176 1.10 1.06 -14.48
CA LYS A 176 0.10 0.90 -13.41
C LYS A 176 -0.83 2.11 -13.29
N GLN A 177 -0.57 3.19 -14.03
CA GLN A 177 -1.39 4.41 -13.98
C GLN A 177 -2.57 4.27 -14.95
N TYR A 178 -3.77 4.44 -14.44
CA TYR A 178 -4.96 4.55 -15.27
C TYR A 178 -4.90 5.83 -16.08
N PRO A 179 -5.28 5.83 -17.39
CA PRO A 179 -5.20 7.01 -18.22
C PRO A 179 -5.98 8.19 -17.63
N VAL A 180 -5.34 9.34 -17.53
CA VAL A 180 -5.94 10.53 -16.90
C VAL A 180 -7.16 11.03 -17.67
N GLU A 181 -7.19 10.85 -18.98
CA GLU A 181 -8.31 11.19 -19.86
C GLU A 181 -9.56 10.35 -19.52
N GLN A 182 -9.40 9.05 -19.33
CA GLN A 182 -10.48 8.15 -18.93
C GLN A 182 -10.92 8.39 -17.47
N LEU A 183 -9.99 8.80 -16.61
CA LEU A 183 -10.31 9.19 -15.23
C LEU A 183 -11.12 10.49 -15.20
N ALA A 184 -10.78 11.46 -16.06
CA ALA A 184 -11.58 12.69 -16.23
C ALA A 184 -12.96 12.40 -16.82
N GLU A 185 -13.04 11.51 -17.81
CA GLU A 185 -14.31 11.04 -18.36
C GLU A 185 -15.19 10.44 -17.27
N PHE A 186 -14.64 9.56 -16.42
CA PHE A 186 -15.37 9.00 -15.28
C PHE A 186 -15.92 10.10 -14.36
N ILE A 187 -15.10 11.07 -13.95
CA ILE A 187 -15.53 12.17 -13.07
C ILE A 187 -16.65 12.97 -13.73
N ASN A 188 -16.53 13.25 -15.03
CA ASN A 188 -17.52 14.00 -15.80
C ASN A 188 -18.85 13.23 -16.02
N LEU A 189 -18.83 11.88 -15.90
CA LEU A 189 -20.03 11.04 -15.96
C LEU A 189 -20.76 10.91 -14.64
N VAL A 190 -20.14 11.30 -13.51
CA VAL A 190 -20.79 11.20 -12.20
C VAL A 190 -21.97 12.18 -12.15
N PRO A 191 -23.21 11.70 -11.89
CA PRO A 191 -24.38 12.55 -11.84
C PRO A 191 -24.27 13.59 -10.71
N SER A 192 -24.71 14.81 -10.98
CA SER A 192 -24.67 15.92 -10.00
C SER A 192 -25.52 15.64 -8.75
N GLU A 193 -26.59 14.89 -8.90
CA GLU A 193 -27.48 14.46 -7.81
C GLU A 193 -26.86 13.49 -6.83
N TRP A 194 -25.69 12.90 -7.15
CA TRP A 194 -24.93 12.10 -6.19
C TRP A 194 -24.17 12.97 -5.19
N HIS A 195 -24.13 14.27 -5.41
CA HIS A 195 -23.46 15.24 -4.54
C HIS A 195 -22.05 14.82 -4.14
N CYS A 196 -21.22 14.44 -5.14
CA CYS A 196 -19.85 14.03 -4.91
C CYS A 196 -18.89 15.23 -4.80
N ASN A 197 -17.92 15.12 -3.89
CA ASN A 197 -16.79 16.00 -3.73
C ASN A 197 -15.52 15.22 -4.03
N PHE A 198 -14.72 15.64 -5.00
CA PHE A 198 -13.54 14.91 -5.47
C PHE A 198 -12.25 15.51 -4.92
N ILE A 199 -11.46 14.69 -4.22
CA ILE A 199 -10.20 15.08 -3.63
C ILE A 199 -9.08 14.27 -4.29
N VAL A 200 -8.14 14.95 -4.95
CA VAL A 200 -7.01 14.31 -5.65
C VAL A 200 -5.80 14.27 -4.75
N PHE A 201 -5.26 13.09 -4.53
CA PHE A 201 -4.08 12.84 -3.72
C PHE A 201 -2.92 12.33 -4.56
N GLY A 202 -1.71 12.67 -4.14
CA GLY A 202 -0.49 12.21 -4.79
C GLY A 202 0.76 12.81 -4.14
N SER A 203 1.91 12.35 -4.59
CA SER A 203 3.21 12.93 -4.23
C SER A 203 3.46 14.24 -4.99
N LYS A 204 4.56 14.94 -4.65
CA LYS A 204 5.00 16.13 -5.41
C LYS A 204 5.26 15.83 -6.89
N ALA A 205 5.69 14.62 -7.22
CA ALA A 205 5.93 14.20 -8.60
C ALA A 205 4.65 14.01 -9.43
N GLU A 206 3.48 14.05 -8.79
CA GLU A 206 2.17 13.83 -9.42
C GLU A 206 1.35 15.14 -9.53
N ILE A 207 1.94 16.30 -9.21
CA ILE A 207 1.26 17.60 -9.29
C ILE A 207 0.77 17.86 -10.73
N ASP A 208 1.64 17.74 -11.72
CA ASP A 208 1.29 17.98 -13.14
C ASP A 208 0.16 17.02 -13.61
N LEU A 209 0.17 15.78 -13.11
CA LEU A 209 -0.88 14.82 -13.43
C LEU A 209 -2.23 15.24 -12.84
N ALA A 210 -2.24 15.76 -11.62
CA ALA A 210 -3.44 16.27 -10.97
C ALA A 210 -3.95 17.56 -11.64
N GLU A 211 -3.07 18.45 -12.06
CA GLU A 211 -3.43 19.66 -12.81
C GLU A 211 -4.05 19.30 -14.17
N LYS A 212 -3.43 18.34 -14.89
CA LYS A 212 -3.98 17.82 -16.12
C LYS A 212 -5.37 17.20 -15.89
N LEU A 213 -5.56 16.40 -14.82
CA LEU A 213 -6.88 15.86 -14.48
C LEU A 213 -7.89 16.98 -14.27
N ASN A 214 -7.54 18.00 -13.48
CA ASN A 214 -8.41 19.12 -13.19
C ASN A 214 -8.79 19.91 -14.46
N SER A 215 -7.87 20.08 -15.42
CA SER A 215 -8.15 20.78 -16.68
C SER A 215 -9.10 20.01 -17.61
N LEU A 216 -9.22 18.69 -17.45
CA LEU A 216 -10.08 17.83 -18.26
C LEU A 216 -11.47 17.60 -17.62
N THR A 217 -11.66 18.00 -16.36
CA THR A 217 -12.93 17.82 -15.63
C THR A 217 -13.77 19.09 -15.63
N LYS A 218 -15.09 18.90 -15.64
CA LYS A 218 -16.07 20.01 -15.52
C LYS A 218 -16.28 20.44 -14.06
N THR A 219 -15.87 19.60 -13.12
CA THR A 219 -16.01 19.82 -11.68
C THR A 219 -14.66 20.24 -11.11
N ASN A 220 -14.64 21.24 -10.24
CA ASN A 220 -13.42 21.64 -9.52
C ASN A 220 -13.00 20.53 -8.55
N LEU A 221 -11.74 20.12 -8.68
CA LEU A 221 -11.12 19.11 -7.83
C LEU A 221 -10.34 19.77 -6.69
N ILE A 222 -10.40 19.19 -5.50
CA ILE A 222 -9.52 19.62 -4.39
C ILE A 222 -8.18 18.92 -4.56
N ASN A 223 -7.19 19.66 -5.06
CA ASN A 223 -5.84 19.10 -5.32
C ASN A 223 -4.98 19.13 -4.05
N MET A 224 -4.71 17.95 -3.50
CA MET A 224 -3.85 17.72 -2.33
C MET A 224 -2.48 17.11 -2.69
N CYS A 225 -2.13 16.99 -3.97
CA CYS A 225 -0.85 16.43 -4.40
C CYS A 225 0.33 17.22 -3.83
N GLY A 226 1.26 16.51 -3.18
CA GLY A 226 2.45 17.09 -2.57
C GLY A 226 2.25 17.94 -1.31
N LYS A 227 1.03 18.02 -0.78
CA LYS A 227 0.67 18.89 0.36
C LYS A 227 0.52 18.14 1.68
N LEU A 228 0.53 16.81 1.67
CA LEU A 228 0.31 15.98 2.84
C LEU A 228 1.56 15.14 3.16
N ASP A 229 1.89 15.03 4.43
CA ASP A 229 2.75 13.96 4.92
C ASP A 229 1.99 12.62 5.02
N LEU A 230 2.65 11.55 5.41
CA LEU A 230 2.00 10.22 5.44
C LEU A 230 0.93 10.08 6.53
N GLN A 231 1.04 10.78 7.67
CA GLN A 231 -0.01 10.76 8.69
C GLN A 231 -1.23 11.55 8.22
N GLN A 232 -0.99 12.74 7.68
CA GLN A 232 -2.04 13.57 7.08
C GLN A 232 -2.74 12.84 5.93
N LEU A 233 -1.96 12.14 5.06
CA LEU A 233 -2.53 11.34 3.98
C LEU A 233 -3.43 10.23 4.49
N ALA A 234 -2.98 9.46 5.48
CA ALA A 234 -3.80 8.39 6.05
C ALA A 234 -5.05 8.96 6.76
N THR A 235 -4.90 10.09 7.46
CA THR A 235 -6.03 10.81 8.08
C THR A 235 -7.02 11.29 7.00
N ALA A 236 -6.53 11.83 5.88
CA ALA A 236 -7.37 12.24 4.76
C ALA A 236 -8.10 11.04 4.13
N ILE A 237 -7.39 9.94 3.86
CA ILE A 237 -8.00 8.70 3.36
C ILE A 237 -9.10 8.20 4.29
N ASN A 238 -8.87 8.25 5.61
CA ASN A 238 -9.87 7.82 6.61
C ASN A 238 -11.16 8.64 6.57
N LYS A 239 -11.10 9.88 6.06
CA LYS A 239 -12.25 10.77 5.91
C LYS A 239 -12.97 10.60 4.56
N MET A 240 -12.48 9.78 3.65
CA MET A 240 -13.15 9.53 2.37
C MET A 240 -14.28 8.51 2.54
N ASP A 241 -15.36 8.67 1.78
CA ASP A 241 -16.43 7.67 1.67
C ASP A 241 -15.98 6.52 0.77
N VAL A 242 -15.34 6.85 -0.36
CA VAL A 242 -14.76 5.88 -1.29
C VAL A 242 -13.39 6.35 -1.76
N VAL A 243 -12.47 5.42 -1.99
CA VAL A 243 -11.13 5.72 -2.51
C VAL A 243 -10.91 5.01 -3.83
N ILE A 244 -10.50 5.75 -4.87
CA ILE A 244 -10.17 5.20 -6.19
C ILE A 244 -8.66 5.23 -6.35
N THR A 245 -8.05 4.08 -6.55
CA THR A 245 -6.59 3.93 -6.61
C THR A 245 -6.15 3.06 -7.75
N ASN A 246 -4.92 3.29 -8.22
CA ASN A 246 -4.17 2.27 -8.93
C ASN A 246 -3.58 1.24 -7.94
N ASP A 247 -3.04 0.11 -8.43
CA ASP A 247 -2.22 -0.83 -7.62
C ASP A 247 -0.95 -0.12 -7.12
N SER A 248 -1.05 0.51 -5.94
CA SER A 248 -0.03 1.39 -5.36
C SER A 248 -0.08 1.39 -3.83
N GLY A 249 0.83 2.12 -3.17
CA GLY A 249 0.87 2.22 -1.70
C GLY A 249 -0.42 2.69 -1.05
N PRO A 250 -1.06 3.77 -1.54
CA PRO A 250 -2.36 4.26 -1.04
C PRO A 250 -3.48 3.22 -1.05
N MET A 251 -3.52 2.30 -2.01
CA MET A 251 -4.46 1.18 -2.04
C MET A 251 -4.38 0.36 -0.75
N HIS A 252 -3.17 0.06 -0.27
CA HIS A 252 -2.97 -0.70 0.96
C HIS A 252 -3.29 0.12 2.21
N ILE A 253 -3.06 1.44 2.19
CA ILE A 253 -3.50 2.33 3.29
C ILE A 253 -5.02 2.34 3.38
N ALA A 254 -5.72 2.55 2.26
CA ALA A 254 -7.19 2.53 2.22
C ALA A 254 -7.75 1.17 2.69
N ALA A 255 -7.13 0.06 2.26
CA ALA A 255 -7.51 -1.27 2.73
C ALA A 255 -7.32 -1.45 4.25
N ALA A 256 -6.19 -1.01 4.79
CA ALA A 256 -5.88 -1.12 6.22
C ALA A 256 -6.71 -0.16 7.10
N LEU A 257 -7.29 0.89 6.52
CA LEU A 257 -8.29 1.78 7.13
C LEU A 257 -9.73 1.29 6.91
N GLU A 258 -9.89 0.10 6.31
CA GLU A 258 -11.19 -0.53 6.01
C GLU A 258 -12.12 0.34 5.14
N LYS A 259 -11.54 1.27 4.34
CA LYS A 259 -12.32 2.18 3.48
C LYS A 259 -12.86 1.46 2.24
N PRO A 260 -14.12 1.72 1.85
CA PRO A 260 -14.58 1.32 0.52
C PRO A 260 -13.61 1.83 -0.55
N GLN A 261 -13.20 0.96 -1.46
CA GLN A 261 -12.22 1.36 -2.48
C GLN A 261 -12.42 0.65 -3.81
N ILE A 262 -12.06 1.34 -4.87
CA ILE A 262 -11.97 0.82 -6.23
C ILE A 262 -10.49 0.77 -6.60
N ALA A 263 -9.95 -0.44 -6.73
CA ALA A 263 -8.54 -0.69 -7.03
C ALA A 263 -8.35 -1.12 -8.48
N ILE A 264 -7.64 -0.30 -9.28
CA ILE A 264 -7.44 -0.51 -10.71
C ILE A 264 -6.09 -1.20 -10.94
N PHE A 265 -6.11 -2.34 -11.62
CA PHE A 265 -4.93 -3.14 -11.95
C PHE A 265 -4.64 -3.13 -13.46
N GLY A 266 -3.41 -2.74 -13.81
CA GLY A 266 -2.91 -2.71 -15.18
C GLY A 266 -1.90 -3.83 -15.47
N ALA A 267 -0.61 -3.49 -15.58
CA ALA A 267 0.45 -4.45 -15.88
C ALA A 267 0.67 -5.55 -14.84
N THR A 268 0.13 -5.37 -13.64
CA THR A 268 0.13 -6.31 -12.53
C THR A 268 -1.21 -7.07 -12.44
N HIS A 269 -1.33 -7.97 -11.47
CA HIS A 269 -2.55 -8.75 -11.27
C HIS A 269 -2.69 -9.18 -9.80
N PRO A 270 -3.90 -9.27 -9.23
CA PRO A 270 -4.14 -9.79 -7.88
C PRO A 270 -3.50 -11.15 -7.60
N LYS A 271 -3.38 -12.02 -8.62
CA LYS A 271 -2.68 -13.34 -8.54
C LYS A 271 -1.24 -13.27 -8.01
N LEU A 272 -0.61 -12.09 -8.04
CA LEU A 272 0.74 -11.87 -7.51
C LEU A 272 0.79 -11.66 -5.99
N GLY A 273 -0.36 -11.65 -5.31
CA GLY A 273 -0.50 -11.53 -3.87
C GLY A 273 -0.46 -10.10 -3.33
N PHE A 274 -0.76 -9.10 -4.15
CA PHE A 274 -0.84 -7.69 -3.76
C PHE A 274 -2.27 -7.12 -3.81
N ALA A 275 -3.28 -7.97 -3.89
CA ALA A 275 -4.66 -7.52 -3.76
C ALA A 275 -4.91 -6.82 -2.40
N PRO A 276 -5.76 -5.80 -2.35
CA PRO A 276 -6.16 -5.19 -1.07
C PRO A 276 -6.88 -6.22 -0.20
N MET A 277 -6.46 -6.35 1.04
CA MET A 277 -7.11 -7.24 2.03
C MET A 277 -8.24 -6.49 2.74
N ASN A 278 -9.29 -6.18 2.01
CA ASN A 278 -10.45 -5.46 2.48
C ASN A 278 -11.70 -5.99 1.76
N LYS A 279 -12.72 -6.41 2.50
CA LYS A 279 -13.98 -6.93 1.94
C LYS A 279 -14.77 -5.90 1.15
N ASN A 280 -14.56 -4.60 1.44
CA ASN A 280 -15.22 -3.48 0.77
C ASN A 280 -14.39 -2.96 -0.43
N ALA A 281 -13.41 -3.73 -0.91
CA ALA A 281 -12.61 -3.38 -2.07
C ALA A 281 -13.15 -4.02 -3.34
N VAL A 282 -13.45 -3.19 -4.34
CA VAL A 282 -13.75 -3.61 -5.70
C VAL A 282 -12.46 -3.60 -6.51
N ILE A 283 -12.10 -4.72 -7.11
CA ILE A 283 -10.92 -4.81 -7.98
C ILE A 283 -11.37 -4.74 -9.43
N ILE A 284 -10.84 -3.77 -10.17
CA ILE A 284 -11.09 -3.60 -11.59
C ILE A 284 -9.83 -3.96 -12.39
N LEU A 285 -9.97 -4.88 -13.31
CA LEU A 285 -8.95 -5.24 -14.28
C LEU A 285 -9.61 -5.64 -15.62
N ALA A 286 -8.83 -5.58 -16.69
CA ALA A 286 -9.30 -6.01 -18.01
C ALA A 286 -9.14 -7.52 -18.25
N ASP A 287 -8.38 -8.19 -17.38
CA ASP A 287 -8.10 -9.64 -17.40
C ASP A 287 -7.62 -10.15 -18.77
N LEU A 288 -6.67 -9.44 -19.37
CA LEU A 288 -6.12 -9.78 -20.67
C LEU A 288 -5.16 -10.97 -20.59
N PRO A 289 -5.02 -11.75 -21.66
CA PRO A 289 -4.05 -12.85 -21.70
C PRO A 289 -2.61 -12.45 -21.42
N CYS A 290 -2.24 -11.18 -21.59
CA CYS A 290 -0.92 -10.68 -21.26
C CYS A 290 -0.77 -10.19 -19.79
N GLN A 291 -1.81 -10.25 -18.96
CA GLN A 291 -1.76 -9.87 -17.54
C GLN A 291 -1.55 -11.08 -16.61
N PRO A 292 -0.64 -10.97 -15.64
CA PRO A 292 0.34 -9.87 -15.45
C PRO A 292 1.48 -9.96 -16.45
N CYS A 293 1.96 -8.83 -16.97
CA CYS A 293 3.19 -8.77 -17.77
C CYS A 293 4.40 -8.25 -16.96
N SER A 294 4.21 -7.91 -15.71
CA SER A 294 5.25 -7.46 -14.79
C SER A 294 4.88 -7.74 -13.34
N LEU A 295 5.89 -8.01 -12.52
CA LEU A 295 5.70 -8.15 -11.07
C LEU A 295 5.41 -6.80 -10.38
N HIS A 296 6.02 -5.72 -10.85
CA HIS A 296 5.97 -4.42 -10.20
C HIS A 296 5.48 -3.28 -11.10
N GLY A 297 5.23 -3.55 -12.38
CA GLY A 297 5.01 -2.54 -13.41
C GLY A 297 6.31 -2.08 -14.08
N GLY A 298 6.22 -1.15 -15.02
CA GLY A 298 7.34 -0.63 -15.79
C GLY A 298 7.06 0.77 -16.35
N LYS A 299 8.06 1.34 -17.05
CA LYS A 299 7.92 2.65 -17.71
C LYS A 299 7.02 2.60 -18.94
N VAL A 300 7.09 1.48 -19.69
CA VAL A 300 6.35 1.29 -20.94
C VAL A 300 5.70 -0.12 -20.98
N CYS A 301 4.59 -0.24 -21.70
CA CYS A 301 3.95 -1.52 -21.94
C CYS A 301 4.82 -2.39 -22.86
N PRO A 302 5.24 -3.61 -22.47
CA PRO A 302 6.07 -4.47 -23.31
C PRO A 302 5.37 -4.86 -24.62
N LYS A 303 4.05 -4.89 -24.64
CA LYS A 303 3.22 -5.17 -25.82
C LYS A 303 2.81 -3.92 -26.60
N LYS A 304 3.22 -2.72 -26.18
CA LYS A 304 2.98 -1.40 -26.78
C LYS A 304 1.50 -0.97 -26.91
N HIS A 305 0.52 -1.82 -26.59
CA HIS A 305 -0.91 -1.51 -26.74
C HIS A 305 -1.55 -0.87 -25.50
N PHE A 306 -1.08 -1.21 -24.28
CA PHE A 306 -1.59 -0.74 -22.99
C PHE A 306 -3.08 -1.01 -22.73
N ASN A 307 -3.65 -2.04 -23.39
CA ASN A 307 -5.08 -2.36 -23.37
C ASN A 307 -5.57 -2.75 -21.97
N CYS A 308 -4.67 -3.27 -21.10
CA CYS A 308 -5.01 -3.60 -19.71
C CYS A 308 -5.53 -2.40 -18.89
N MET A 309 -5.21 -1.18 -19.31
CA MET A 309 -5.77 0.05 -18.76
C MET A 309 -6.83 0.66 -19.68
N LYS A 310 -6.57 0.72 -20.99
CA LYS A 310 -7.49 1.36 -21.97
C LYS A 310 -8.85 0.68 -22.05
N PHE A 311 -8.94 -0.64 -21.83
CA PHE A 311 -10.22 -1.37 -21.89
C PHE A 311 -11.03 -1.27 -20.60
N ILE A 312 -10.47 -0.69 -19.53
CA ILE A 312 -11.26 -0.32 -18.36
C ILE A 312 -11.97 0.98 -18.67
N THR A 313 -13.26 0.91 -18.95
CA THR A 313 -14.06 2.08 -19.31
C THR A 313 -14.39 2.96 -18.10
N ALA A 314 -14.58 4.26 -18.32
CA ALA A 314 -15.09 5.20 -17.32
C ALA A 314 -16.42 4.71 -16.71
N LYS A 315 -17.30 4.13 -17.55
CA LYS A 315 -18.60 3.56 -17.11
C LYS A 315 -18.41 2.43 -16.08
N LYS A 316 -17.43 1.54 -16.25
CA LYS A 316 -17.17 0.45 -15.30
C LYS A 316 -16.77 0.99 -13.92
N ILE A 317 -15.98 2.08 -13.86
CA ILE A 317 -15.62 2.75 -12.60
C ILE A 317 -16.86 3.42 -11.99
N LEU A 318 -17.69 4.07 -12.82
CA LEU A 318 -18.93 4.73 -12.37
C LEU A 318 -19.89 3.73 -11.72
N ASP A 319 -20.11 2.58 -12.36
CA ASP A 319 -20.99 1.53 -11.84
C ASP A 319 -20.47 1.01 -10.50
N SER A 320 -19.14 0.77 -10.39
CA SER A 320 -18.50 0.38 -9.12
C SER A 320 -18.58 1.47 -8.03
N LEU A 321 -18.52 2.76 -8.41
CA LEU A 321 -18.72 3.86 -7.46
C LEU A 321 -20.15 3.88 -6.94
N LYS A 322 -21.14 3.75 -7.82
CA LYS A 322 -22.55 3.68 -7.46
C LYS A 322 -22.80 2.64 -6.36
N ASP A 323 -22.30 1.41 -6.58
CA ASP A 323 -22.46 0.31 -5.64
C ASP A 323 -21.71 0.56 -4.29
N SER A 324 -20.66 1.38 -4.32
CA SER A 324 -19.86 1.69 -3.12
C SER A 324 -20.42 2.86 -2.28
N ILE A 325 -21.27 3.72 -2.85
CA ILE A 325 -21.87 4.88 -2.14
C ILE A 325 -23.34 4.67 -1.77
N SER A 326 -23.96 3.59 -2.27
CA SER A 326 -25.32 3.14 -1.90
C SER A 326 -25.28 2.51 -0.52
#